data_b0c398760d5ac2b3c1852f439deab81e
#
_entry.id   b0c398760d5ac2b3c1852f439deab81e
#
_cell.length_a   1.000
_cell.length_b   1.000
_cell.length_c   1.000
_cell.angle_alpha   90.00
_cell.angle_beta   90.00
_cell.angle_gamma   90.00
#
_symmetry.space_group_name_H-M   'P 1'
#
loop_
_entity.id
_entity.type
_entity.pdbx_description
1 polymer ?
#
loop_
_entity_poly.entity_id
_entity_poly.type
_entity_poly.pdbx_seq_one_letter_code
_entity_poly.pdbx_strand_id
1 'polypeptide(L)'
;MKLGVMCSGNGTNFENIVRTCRKDEVVLMIYNTEKCGAMKRAAKLGIPSLYIKSTDETKIINEFKSVGVDVIVLAGWMRIISPKFVQAFPNRIINVHPSLLPKYKGLNVVQRAMEAGESVTGCTVHYVNDELDG
;
A
#
# COMPACT_ATOMS: atom_id res chain seq x y z
N MET A 1 6.78 0.44 -12.49
CA MET A 1 5.65 1.15 -11.86
C MET A 1 6.07 1.64 -10.48
N LYS A 2 5.69 2.84 -10.13
CA LYS A 2 6.03 3.40 -8.81
C LYS A 2 4.92 3.13 -7.82
N LEU A 3 5.26 2.49 -6.71
CA LEU A 3 4.30 2.11 -5.67
C LEU A 3 4.42 3.02 -4.46
N GLY A 4 3.28 3.42 -3.92
CA GLY A 4 3.19 4.01 -2.60
C GLY A 4 2.55 3.00 -1.67
N VAL A 5 3.06 2.87 -0.45
CA VAL A 5 2.56 1.90 0.50
C VAL A 5 2.08 2.61 1.76
N MET A 6 0.94 2.17 2.28
CA MET A 6 0.37 2.71 3.52
C MET A 6 0.30 1.61 4.57
N CYS A 7 0.86 1.87 5.75
CA CYS A 7 0.93 0.89 6.84
C CYS A 7 0.51 1.51 8.17
N SER A 8 -0.13 0.73 9.02
CA SER A 8 -0.44 1.17 10.40
C SER A 8 0.36 0.44 11.46
N GLY A 9 0.89 -0.74 11.17
CA GLY A 9 1.46 -1.63 12.18
C GLY A 9 2.88 -2.08 11.88
N ASN A 10 3.08 -3.38 11.96
CA ASN A 10 4.41 -3.99 11.95
C ASN A 10 5.13 -3.89 10.60
N GLY A 11 4.40 -3.82 9.49
CA GLY A 11 5.01 -3.63 8.18
C GLY A 11 5.58 -4.89 7.55
N THR A 12 5.18 -6.09 8.00
CA THR A 12 5.67 -7.32 7.38
C THR A 12 5.25 -7.44 5.92
N ASN A 13 4.02 -7.03 5.60
CA ASN A 13 3.54 -7.03 4.22
C ASN A 13 4.27 -6.00 3.37
N PHE A 14 4.54 -4.84 3.94
CA PHE A 14 5.33 -3.80 3.30
C PHE A 14 6.73 -4.33 2.96
N GLU A 15 7.41 -4.94 3.92
CA GLU A 15 8.74 -5.49 3.67
C GLU A 15 8.70 -6.57 2.60
N ASN A 16 7.67 -7.42 2.64
CA ASN A 16 7.50 -8.47 1.65
C ASN A 16 7.35 -7.89 0.23
N ILE A 17 6.56 -6.83 0.11
CA ILE A 17 6.39 -6.14 -1.17
C ILE A 17 7.73 -5.60 -1.67
N VAL A 18 8.50 -4.95 -0.81
CA VAL A 18 9.80 -4.39 -1.20
C VAL A 18 10.75 -5.48 -1.67
N ARG A 19 10.79 -6.60 -0.94
CA ARG A 19 11.74 -7.69 -1.25
C ARG A 19 11.37 -8.47 -2.49
N THR A 20 10.09 -8.52 -2.84
CA THR A 20 9.62 -9.32 -3.97
C THR A 20 9.27 -8.49 -5.19
N CYS A 21 9.07 -7.17 -5.05
CA CYS A 21 8.74 -6.28 -6.17
C CYS A 21 9.98 -5.86 -6.95
N ARG A 22 10.48 -6.75 -7.79
CA ARG A 22 11.71 -6.45 -8.53
C ARG A 22 11.49 -5.60 -9.77
N LYS A 23 10.29 -5.64 -10.32
CA LYS A 23 9.95 -4.87 -11.51
C LYS A 23 9.35 -3.51 -11.19
N ASP A 24 8.92 -3.33 -9.94
CA ASP A 24 8.29 -2.11 -9.48
C ASP A 24 9.14 -1.50 -8.38
N GLU A 25 8.96 -0.22 -8.15
CA GLU A 25 9.73 0.50 -7.14
C GLU A 25 8.80 1.07 -6.09
N VAL A 26 9.06 0.75 -4.81
CA VAL A 26 8.36 1.40 -3.70
C VAL A 26 9.07 2.74 -3.45
N VAL A 27 8.42 3.83 -3.82
CA VAL A 27 9.05 5.16 -3.76
C VAL A 27 8.75 5.91 -2.47
N LEU A 28 7.68 5.51 -1.76
CA LEU A 28 7.31 6.16 -0.51
C LEU A 28 6.39 5.26 0.30
N MET A 29 6.66 5.15 1.59
CA MET A 29 5.76 4.48 2.54
C MET A 29 5.24 5.52 3.53
N ILE A 30 3.92 5.55 3.74
CA ILE A 30 3.30 6.45 4.72
C ILE A 30 2.72 5.59 5.84
N TYR A 31 3.02 5.96 7.09
CA TYR A 31 2.50 5.28 8.26
C TYR A 31 1.77 6.28 9.16
N ASN A 32 0.76 5.79 9.87
CA ASN A 32 -0.08 6.64 10.73
C ASN A 32 0.07 6.34 12.22
N THR A 33 1.03 5.52 12.61
CA THR A 33 1.30 5.17 13.99
C THR A 33 2.76 5.45 14.30
N GLU A 34 3.03 6.34 15.24
CA GLU A 34 4.40 6.69 15.60
C GLU A 34 5.16 5.46 16.11
N LYS A 35 6.44 5.41 15.79
CA LYS A 35 7.37 4.35 16.23
C LYS A 35 6.89 2.93 15.90
N CYS A 36 6.17 2.77 14.81
CA CYS A 36 5.69 1.45 14.39
C CYS A 36 6.81 0.61 13.75
N GLY A 37 6.55 -0.69 13.63
CA GLY A 37 7.50 -1.59 12.98
C GLY A 37 7.74 -1.26 11.51
N ALA A 38 6.71 -0.78 10.82
CA ALA A 38 6.83 -0.38 9.41
C ALA A 38 7.89 0.71 9.23
N MET A 39 7.93 1.68 10.13
CA MET A 39 8.93 2.75 10.08
C MET A 39 10.34 2.19 10.17
N LYS A 40 10.55 1.26 11.09
CA LYS A 40 11.87 0.63 11.29
C LYS A 40 12.28 -0.18 10.06
N ARG A 41 11.32 -0.87 9.45
CA ARG A 41 11.59 -1.64 8.24
C ARG A 41 11.93 -0.75 7.06
N ALA A 42 11.24 0.38 6.92
CA ALA A 42 11.54 1.34 5.86
C ALA A 42 12.97 1.85 5.97
N ALA A 43 13.40 2.19 7.19
CA ALA A 43 14.78 2.63 7.42
C ALA A 43 15.79 1.55 7.04
N LYS A 44 15.53 0.31 7.44
CA LYS A 44 16.40 -0.82 7.12
C LYS A 44 16.49 -1.06 5.61
N LEU A 45 15.37 -0.90 4.91
CA LEU A 45 15.29 -1.20 3.47
C LEU A 45 15.68 -0.01 2.59
N GLY A 46 15.95 1.14 3.19
CA GLY A 46 16.29 2.33 2.42
C GLY A 46 15.13 2.96 1.69
N ILE A 47 13.90 2.77 2.18
CA ILE A 47 12.71 3.32 1.56
C ILE A 47 12.32 4.63 2.27
N PRO A 48 12.11 5.72 1.54
CA PRO A 48 11.60 6.95 2.14
C PRO A 48 10.26 6.71 2.84
N SER A 49 10.10 7.24 4.04
CA SER A 49 8.87 7.07 4.79
C SER A 49 8.48 8.36 5.50
N LEU A 50 7.17 8.52 5.70
CA LEU A 50 6.62 9.70 6.38
C LEU A 50 5.53 9.27 7.35
N TYR A 51 5.51 9.91 8.52
CA TYR A 51 4.40 9.80 9.44
C TYR A 51 3.36 10.86 9.07
N ILE A 52 2.13 10.42 8.78
CA ILE A 52 1.01 11.32 8.51
C ILE A 52 -0.21 10.75 9.20
N LYS A 53 -0.92 11.59 9.94
CA LYS A 53 -2.16 11.17 10.59
C LYS A 53 -3.19 10.72 9.55
N SER A 54 -3.92 9.66 9.85
CA SER A 54 -4.94 9.13 8.93
C SER A 54 -6.03 10.16 8.59
N THR A 55 -6.24 11.13 9.46
CA THR A 55 -7.22 12.18 9.23
C THR A 55 -6.74 13.25 8.25
N ASP A 56 -5.45 13.28 7.96
CA ASP A 56 -4.88 14.29 7.04
C ASP A 56 -4.67 13.68 5.66
N GLU A 57 -5.77 13.25 5.05
CA GLU A 57 -5.70 12.61 3.73
C GLU A 57 -5.20 13.53 2.64
N THR A 58 -5.46 14.82 2.75
CA THR A 58 -4.96 15.79 1.76
C THR A 58 -3.44 15.75 1.70
N LYS A 59 -2.79 15.70 2.86
CA LYS A 59 -1.33 15.61 2.90
C LYS A 59 -0.83 14.29 2.33
N ILE A 60 -1.51 13.19 2.67
CA ILE A 60 -1.14 11.87 2.13
C ILE A 60 -1.23 11.88 0.61
N ILE A 61 -2.34 12.37 0.07
CA ILE A 61 -2.55 12.46 -1.38
C ILE A 61 -1.44 13.28 -2.03
N ASN A 62 -1.15 14.46 -1.47
CA ASN A 62 -0.18 15.37 -2.05
C ASN A 62 1.23 14.78 -2.03
N GLU A 63 1.60 14.09 -0.97
CA GLU A 63 2.92 13.47 -0.87
C GLU A 63 3.08 12.36 -1.91
N PHE A 64 2.07 11.50 -2.06
CA PHE A 64 2.15 10.45 -3.08
C PHE A 64 2.19 11.02 -4.49
N LYS A 65 1.40 12.06 -4.77
CA LYS A 65 1.41 12.67 -6.10
C LYS A 65 2.74 13.36 -6.38
N SER A 66 3.37 13.95 -5.37
CA SER A 66 4.63 14.65 -5.56
C SER A 66 5.78 13.71 -5.97
N VAL A 67 5.72 12.45 -5.59
CA VAL A 67 6.74 11.46 -5.96
C VAL A 67 6.30 10.59 -7.14
N GLY A 68 5.18 10.89 -7.76
CA GLY A 68 4.74 10.22 -8.97
C GLY A 68 4.27 8.79 -8.79
N VAL A 69 3.61 8.50 -7.67
CA VAL A 69 3.10 7.15 -7.39
C VAL A 69 2.05 6.76 -8.43
N ASP A 70 2.19 5.57 -8.98
CA ASP A 70 1.22 5.01 -9.93
C ASP A 70 0.14 4.21 -9.22
N VAL A 71 0.48 3.49 -8.17
CA VAL A 71 -0.45 2.62 -7.44
C VAL A 71 -0.19 2.76 -5.94
N ILE A 72 -1.27 2.83 -5.18
CA ILE A 72 -1.22 2.81 -3.72
C ILE A 72 -1.52 1.40 -3.23
N VAL A 73 -0.69 0.88 -2.35
CA VAL A 73 -0.90 -0.43 -1.73
C VAL A 73 -1.19 -0.24 -0.25
N LEU A 74 -2.38 -0.66 0.17
CA LEU A 74 -2.75 -0.65 1.58
C LEU A 74 -2.24 -1.95 2.20
N ALA A 75 -1.13 -1.87 2.90
CA ALA A 75 -0.48 -3.03 3.50
C ALA A 75 -0.64 -2.99 5.03
N GLY A 76 -1.82 -3.35 5.49
CA GLY A 76 -2.15 -3.28 6.91
C GLY A 76 -2.53 -1.87 7.36
N TRP A 77 -3.17 -1.11 6.50
CA TRP A 77 -3.70 0.20 6.88
C TRP A 77 -4.98 0.02 7.68
N MET A 78 -5.01 0.53 8.90
CA MET A 78 -6.07 0.25 9.88
C MET A 78 -7.18 1.29 9.90
N ARG A 79 -7.27 2.13 8.89
CA ARG A 79 -8.30 3.17 8.80
C ARG A 79 -9.04 3.06 7.48
N ILE A 80 -10.30 3.52 7.51
CA ILE A 80 -11.12 3.62 6.30
C ILE A 80 -10.61 4.80 5.48
N ILE A 81 -10.39 4.60 4.19
CA ILE A 81 -10.07 5.69 3.29
C ILE A 81 -11.37 6.30 2.77
N SER A 82 -11.39 7.61 2.61
CA SER A 82 -12.59 8.32 2.19
C SER A 82 -12.79 8.26 0.68
N PRO A 83 -14.01 8.57 0.19
CA PRO A 83 -14.23 8.71 -1.26
C PRO A 83 -13.30 9.73 -1.91
N LYS A 84 -12.97 10.80 -1.19
CA LYS A 84 -12.01 11.80 -1.68
C LYS A 84 -10.66 11.17 -2.01
N PHE A 85 -10.17 10.29 -1.13
CA PHE A 85 -8.90 9.62 -1.34
C PHE A 85 -8.99 8.67 -2.54
N VAL A 86 -10.07 7.90 -2.62
CA VAL A 86 -10.29 6.96 -3.72
C VAL A 86 -10.34 7.70 -5.06
N GLN A 87 -11.02 8.84 -5.09
CA GLN A 87 -11.14 9.63 -6.31
C GLN A 87 -9.81 10.25 -6.74
N ALA A 88 -8.89 10.46 -5.81
CA ALA A 88 -7.56 10.98 -6.14
C ALA A 88 -6.71 9.94 -6.87
N PHE A 89 -7.00 8.65 -6.68
CA PHE A 89 -6.27 7.54 -7.30
C PHE A 89 -7.25 6.52 -7.87
N PRO A 90 -8.07 6.90 -8.87
CA PRO A 90 -9.12 6.01 -9.37
C PRO A 90 -8.54 4.74 -9.97
N ASN A 91 -9.04 3.59 -9.52
CA ASN A 91 -8.60 2.26 -9.96
C ASN A 91 -7.12 2.00 -9.72
N ARG A 92 -6.52 2.70 -8.75
CA ARG A 92 -5.09 2.60 -8.46
C ARG A 92 -4.80 2.32 -6.98
N ILE A 93 -5.78 1.80 -6.24
CA ILE A 93 -5.60 1.46 -4.83
C ILE A 93 -5.86 -0.02 -4.68
N ILE A 94 -4.91 -0.73 -4.07
CA ILE A 94 -4.99 -2.16 -3.83
C ILE A 94 -4.89 -2.39 -2.34
N ASN A 95 -5.81 -3.19 -1.80
CA ASN A 95 -5.77 -3.61 -0.41
C ASN A 95 -5.23 -5.03 -0.33
N VAL A 96 -4.19 -5.23 0.48
CA VAL A 96 -3.55 -6.52 0.63
C VAL A 96 -3.87 -7.06 2.02
N HIS A 97 -4.50 -8.23 2.08
CA HIS A 97 -4.86 -8.87 3.33
C HIS A 97 -3.68 -9.71 3.85
N PRO A 98 -3.15 -9.37 5.03
CA PRO A 98 -1.90 -9.96 5.50
C PRO A 98 -1.94 -11.46 5.76
N SER A 99 -3.09 -11.99 6.16
CA SER A 99 -3.20 -13.40 6.54
C SER A 99 -2.90 -14.38 5.40
N LEU A 100 -2.97 -13.92 4.16
CA LEU A 100 -2.80 -14.79 3.00
C LEU A 100 -1.46 -14.60 2.29
N LEU A 101 -0.76 -13.51 2.55
CA LEU A 101 0.46 -13.17 1.83
C LEU A 101 1.57 -14.20 1.93
N PRO A 102 1.87 -14.78 3.09
CA PRO A 102 2.99 -15.74 3.20
C PRO A 102 2.86 -16.93 2.27
N LYS A 103 1.63 -17.32 1.91
CA LYS A 103 1.40 -18.45 1.02
C LYS A 103 1.68 -18.14 -0.44
N TYR A 104 1.62 -16.86 -0.83
CA TYR A 104 1.57 -16.49 -2.24
C TYR A 104 2.66 -15.53 -2.64
N LYS A 105 3.63 -15.29 -1.79
CA LYS A 105 4.75 -14.41 -2.09
C LYS A 105 4.28 -13.11 -2.73
N GLY A 106 3.71 -12.28 -1.90
CA GLY A 106 2.96 -11.07 -2.18
C GLY A 106 3.12 -10.36 -3.52
N LEU A 107 4.30 -10.29 -4.09
CA LEU A 107 4.51 -9.51 -5.29
C LEU A 107 3.76 -10.00 -6.51
N ASN A 108 3.93 -11.28 -6.83
CA ASN A 108 3.30 -11.82 -8.03
C ASN A 108 1.79 -11.65 -7.97
N VAL A 109 1.24 -11.67 -6.75
CA VAL A 109 -0.18 -11.50 -6.55
C VAL A 109 -0.59 -10.06 -6.78
N VAL A 110 0.16 -9.11 -6.21
CA VAL A 110 -0.12 -7.68 -6.39
C VAL A 110 -0.03 -7.31 -7.87
N GLN A 111 1.02 -7.74 -8.53
CA GLN A 111 1.22 -7.44 -9.94
C GLN A 111 0.12 -8.03 -10.81
N ARG A 112 -0.25 -9.28 -10.57
CA ARG A 112 -1.32 -9.93 -11.32
C ARG A 112 -2.67 -9.26 -11.07
N ALA A 113 -2.93 -8.82 -9.84
CA ALA A 113 -4.17 -8.12 -9.54
C ALA A 113 -4.24 -6.78 -10.30
N MET A 114 -3.13 -6.08 -10.39
CA MET A 114 -3.08 -4.82 -11.14
C MET A 114 -3.32 -5.04 -12.63
N GLU A 115 -2.72 -6.07 -13.19
CA GLU A 115 -2.88 -6.39 -14.62
C GLU A 115 -4.28 -6.88 -14.94
N ALA A 116 -4.84 -7.73 -14.08
CA ALA A 116 -6.15 -8.33 -14.30
C ALA A 116 -7.31 -7.48 -13.83
N GLY A 117 -7.06 -6.55 -12.90
CA GLY A 117 -8.12 -5.75 -12.30
C GLY A 117 -9.02 -6.52 -11.36
N GLU A 118 -8.54 -7.62 -10.78
CA GLU A 118 -9.38 -8.48 -9.96
C GLU A 118 -8.58 -9.10 -8.81
N SER A 119 -9.31 -9.63 -7.83
CA SER A 119 -8.72 -10.36 -6.71
C SER A 119 -8.18 -11.70 -7.20
N VAL A 120 -7.05 -12.11 -6.63
CA VAL A 120 -6.42 -13.39 -6.94
C VAL A 120 -6.79 -14.39 -5.86
N THR A 121 -7.21 -15.59 -6.28
CA THR A 121 -7.54 -16.67 -5.36
C THR A 121 -6.35 -17.02 -4.48
N GLY A 122 -6.59 -17.12 -3.20
CA GLY A 122 -5.59 -17.55 -2.24
C GLY A 122 -4.83 -16.42 -1.56
N CYS A 123 -4.75 -15.27 -2.18
CA CYS A 123 -4.21 -14.07 -1.55
C CYS A 123 -5.16 -12.95 -1.87
N THR A 124 -5.82 -12.42 -0.85
CA THR A 124 -6.85 -11.44 -1.09
C THR A 124 -6.24 -10.09 -1.43
N VAL A 125 -6.28 -9.76 -2.70
CA VAL A 125 -5.86 -8.46 -3.21
C VAL A 125 -7.01 -7.94 -4.06
N HIS A 126 -7.45 -6.72 -3.79
CA HIS A 126 -8.54 -6.15 -4.58
C HIS A 126 -8.40 -4.65 -4.68
N TYR A 127 -9.00 -4.08 -5.73
CA TYR A 127 -9.07 -2.63 -5.86
C TYR A 127 -10.07 -2.07 -4.87
N VAL A 128 -9.73 -0.91 -4.32
CA VAL A 128 -10.62 -0.19 -3.41
C VAL A 128 -11.30 0.91 -4.21
N ASN A 129 -12.64 0.99 -4.07
CA ASN A 129 -13.43 2.04 -4.69
C ASN A 129 -14.16 2.84 -3.62
N ASP A 130 -15.20 3.60 -4.01
CA ASP A 130 -15.96 4.44 -3.09
C ASP A 130 -16.72 3.64 -2.03
N GLU A 131 -16.87 2.34 -2.23
CA GLU A 131 -17.53 1.48 -1.27
C GLU A 131 -16.50 0.86 -0.34
N LEU A 132 -16.90 0.58 0.91
CA LEU A 132 -16.04 -0.12 1.84
C LEU A 132 -15.75 -1.52 1.30
N ASP A 133 -14.49 -1.90 1.35
CA ASP A 133 -14.03 -3.21 0.86
C ASP A 133 -14.37 -3.47 -0.60
N GLY A 134 -14.56 -2.40 -1.34
CA GLY A 134 -14.98 -2.41 -2.74
C GLY A 134 -14.08 -3.05 -3.76
#